data_1c990819c4ed778746a2401b73210c8f
#
_entry.id   1c990819c4ed778746a2401b73210c8f
#
_cell.length_a   1.000
_cell.length_b   1.000
_cell.length_c   1.000
_cell.angle_alpha   90.00
_cell.angle_beta   90.00
_cell.angle_gamma   90.00
#
_symmetry.space_group_name_H-M   'P 1'
#
loop_
_entity.id
_entity.type
_entity.pdbx_description
1 polymer ?
#
loop_
_entity_poly.entity_id
_entity_poly.type
_entity_poly.pdbx_seq_one_letter_code
_entity_poly.pdbx_strand_id
1 'polypeptide(L)'
;LLIQDIDDLVAGDVFIVQGQSNAAAVMYNGSSGAYQNDYLRVYSGGYTGSSSVLSDDNWYYAQGDGNENTGGNAGQWGLALAKMIKDQLNIPIAIFNGAHGGQPIEFFQRPSDYISSTDSNYGRLFYRLQKTGLKEKVRGLLWSQGEANAGATNNLSIEQYKTYFENLMMFWQQDYPNIEHYYLFQTRECNCGTNSSGRLLVKEAQRLLAVENNNVNIMPTTGMQVHSDYCHYPFVNGYEKFALRIFPQVMKDIYGLTLQESIYAPMITDISLSGNILEIQTDSESLVSNNSNTTALINSLNNDFVFSDSSISIVNFQLDSSKLILTLNQNPSNNTTLSFIGLSSNLEDNITNGSGIELVSFSNLCISGNCDGSSGQNSTDQDKKPAIVFVEDGSGNV
;
A
#
# COMPACT_ATOMS: atom_id res chain seq x y z
N LEU A 1 -33.96 38.33 2.76
CA LEU A 1 -33.79 37.84 1.38
C LEU A 1 -33.10 36.49 1.47
N LEU A 2 -33.82 35.40 1.20
CA LEU A 2 -33.18 34.07 1.07
C LEU A 2 -32.42 34.10 -0.24
N ILE A 3 -31.08 33.87 -0.17
CA ILE A 3 -30.21 33.91 -1.35
C ILE A 3 -30.13 32.49 -1.96
N GLN A 4 -30.04 31.48 -1.11
CA GLN A 4 -30.01 30.08 -1.53
C GLN A 4 -30.39 29.20 -0.34
N ASP A 5 -31.18 28.17 -0.58
CA ASP A 5 -31.43 27.09 0.36
C ASP A 5 -30.63 25.87 -0.09
N ILE A 6 -29.76 25.35 0.77
CA ILE A 6 -28.92 24.21 0.47
C ILE A 6 -29.23 23.13 1.48
N ASP A 7 -29.89 22.10 1.02
CA ASP A 7 -30.11 20.89 1.79
C ASP A 7 -28.89 19.96 1.71
N ASP A 8 -28.68 19.14 2.74
CA ASP A 8 -27.66 18.06 2.77
C ASP A 8 -26.20 18.56 2.63
N LEU A 9 -25.87 19.70 3.25
CA LEU A 9 -24.52 20.21 3.33
C LEU A 9 -23.73 19.46 4.43
N VAL A 10 -22.56 18.92 4.09
CA VAL A 10 -21.65 18.28 5.03
C VAL A 10 -20.26 18.92 4.96
N ALA A 11 -19.55 18.96 6.09
CA ALA A 11 -18.17 19.45 6.18
C ALA A 11 -17.32 18.41 6.89
N GLY A 12 -16.18 18.04 6.31
CA GLY A 12 -15.31 16.98 6.84
C GLY A 12 -14.01 16.87 6.07
N ASP A 13 -13.36 15.72 6.18
CA ASP A 13 -12.04 15.46 5.60
C ASP A 13 -12.10 14.75 4.24
N VAL A 14 -11.03 14.90 3.47
CA VAL A 14 -10.91 14.40 2.10
C VAL A 14 -9.73 13.45 2.01
N PHE A 15 -9.97 12.29 1.39
CA PHE A 15 -8.93 11.32 1.08
C PHE A 15 -8.96 10.94 -0.40
N ILE A 16 -7.79 10.64 -0.93
CA ILE A 16 -7.63 10.08 -2.27
C ILE A 16 -7.36 8.59 -2.17
N VAL A 17 -8.03 7.80 -2.99
CA VAL A 17 -7.67 6.42 -3.30
C VAL A 17 -7.15 6.40 -4.73
N GLN A 18 -5.93 5.88 -4.96
CA GLN A 18 -5.31 5.88 -6.27
C GLN A 18 -4.55 4.57 -6.52
N GLY A 19 -4.38 4.20 -7.77
CA GLY A 19 -3.71 2.98 -8.20
C GLY A 19 -4.49 2.19 -9.23
N GLN A 20 -4.28 0.88 -9.28
CA GLN A 20 -4.93 0.01 -10.27
C GLN A 20 -6.18 -0.72 -9.71
N SER A 21 -6.51 -1.89 -10.21
CA SER A 21 -7.76 -2.61 -9.92
C SER A 21 -7.98 -2.87 -8.41
N ASN A 22 -6.93 -3.15 -7.63
CA ASN A 22 -7.05 -3.33 -6.19
C ASN A 22 -7.25 -2.00 -5.43
N ALA A 23 -6.95 -0.84 -6.04
CA ALA A 23 -7.36 0.47 -5.57
C ALA A 23 -8.80 0.81 -6.00
N ALA A 24 -9.19 0.48 -7.24
CA ALA A 24 -10.57 0.59 -7.69
C ALA A 24 -11.51 -0.24 -6.80
N ALA A 25 -11.03 -1.38 -6.33
CA ALA A 25 -11.66 -2.28 -5.37
C ALA A 25 -13.13 -2.56 -5.71
N VAL A 26 -13.39 -2.89 -6.98
CA VAL A 26 -14.73 -3.26 -7.44
C VAL A 26 -15.20 -4.56 -6.76
N MET A 27 -16.49 -4.79 -6.74
CA MET A 27 -17.05 -6.00 -6.14
C MET A 27 -16.73 -7.25 -6.97
N TYR A 28 -15.88 -8.11 -6.43
CA TYR A 28 -15.62 -9.44 -6.97
C TYR A 28 -16.44 -10.52 -6.24
N ASN A 29 -16.51 -10.45 -4.91
CA ASN A 29 -17.33 -11.35 -4.09
C ASN A 29 -17.58 -10.69 -2.72
N GLY A 30 -18.84 -10.64 -2.32
CA GLY A 30 -19.26 -9.97 -1.10
C GLY A 30 -19.45 -8.46 -1.27
N SER A 31 -20.42 -7.91 -0.57
CA SER A 31 -20.83 -6.50 -0.66
C SER A 31 -20.28 -5.69 0.51
N SER A 32 -19.84 -4.49 0.23
CA SER A 32 -19.51 -3.46 1.21
C SER A 32 -20.69 -2.59 1.63
N GLY A 33 -21.92 -2.91 1.18
CA GLY A 33 -23.11 -2.08 1.38
C GLY A 33 -23.43 -1.76 2.85
N ALA A 34 -23.00 -2.60 3.80
CA ALA A 34 -23.16 -2.33 5.23
C ALA A 34 -22.33 -1.12 5.72
N TYR A 35 -21.37 -0.67 4.95
CA TYR A 35 -20.53 0.50 5.25
C TYR A 35 -21.09 1.80 4.65
N GLN A 36 -22.17 1.78 3.89
CA GLN A 36 -22.80 3.00 3.37
C GLN A 36 -23.33 3.88 4.52
N ASN A 37 -23.22 5.20 4.34
CA ASN A 37 -23.65 6.17 5.33
C ASN A 37 -23.90 7.54 4.68
N ASP A 38 -24.88 8.29 5.19
CA ASP A 38 -25.28 9.59 4.66
C ASP A 38 -24.22 10.70 4.83
N TYR A 39 -23.19 10.48 5.61
CA TYR A 39 -22.07 11.40 5.79
C TYR A 39 -20.83 11.05 4.96
N LEU A 40 -20.92 10.04 4.10
CA LEU A 40 -19.84 9.66 3.20
C LEU A 40 -20.17 10.13 1.79
N ARG A 41 -19.21 10.83 1.16
CA ARG A 41 -19.43 11.48 -0.13
C ARG A 41 -18.38 11.12 -1.15
N VAL A 42 -18.80 11.08 -2.41
CA VAL A 42 -17.94 11.04 -3.59
C VAL A 42 -18.48 12.05 -4.60
N TYR A 43 -17.60 12.86 -5.16
CA TYR A 43 -17.93 13.72 -6.28
C TYR A 43 -17.63 13.02 -7.60
N SER A 44 -18.64 12.91 -8.48
CA SER A 44 -18.51 12.25 -9.77
C SER A 44 -18.14 10.76 -9.63
N GLY A 45 -17.58 10.16 -10.65
CA GLY A 45 -16.95 8.83 -10.66
C GLY A 45 -15.47 8.92 -10.96
N GLY A 46 -14.74 7.81 -10.80
CA GLY A 46 -13.35 7.70 -11.21
C GLY A 46 -13.15 7.88 -12.71
N TYR A 47 -14.08 7.37 -13.44
CA TYR A 47 -14.17 7.35 -14.90
C TYR A 47 -12.86 7.10 -15.66
N THR A 48 -12.94 6.24 -16.64
CA THR A 48 -11.80 5.89 -17.52
C THR A 48 -11.69 6.80 -18.73
N GLY A 49 -12.67 7.69 -18.95
CA GLY A 49 -12.75 8.59 -20.10
C GLY A 49 -13.03 10.05 -19.72
N SER A 50 -12.45 10.95 -20.50
CA SER A 50 -12.55 12.41 -20.32
C SER A 50 -14.01 12.90 -20.41
N SER A 51 -14.76 12.50 -21.42
CA SER A 51 -16.15 12.94 -21.61
C SER A 51 -17.08 12.59 -20.44
N SER A 52 -16.87 11.43 -19.82
CA SER A 52 -17.69 10.99 -18.70
C SER A 52 -17.45 11.84 -17.44
N VAL A 53 -16.20 12.15 -17.13
CA VAL A 53 -15.88 12.99 -15.97
C VAL A 53 -16.34 14.44 -16.15
N LEU A 54 -16.31 14.96 -17.36
CA LEU A 54 -16.76 16.33 -17.67
C LEU A 54 -18.29 16.45 -17.65
N SER A 55 -19.03 15.36 -17.90
CA SER A 55 -20.49 15.34 -17.93
C SER A 55 -21.13 15.06 -16.56
N ASP A 56 -20.36 14.62 -15.57
CA ASP A 56 -20.86 14.28 -14.23
C ASP A 56 -20.42 15.33 -13.21
N ASP A 57 -21.31 16.27 -12.91
CA ASP A 57 -21.11 17.38 -11.96
C ASP A 57 -21.97 17.18 -10.68
N ASN A 58 -21.98 15.94 -10.17
CA ASN A 58 -22.84 15.57 -9.05
C ASN A 58 -22.05 15.07 -7.85
N TRP A 59 -22.58 15.38 -6.66
CA TRP A 59 -22.24 14.70 -5.43
C TRP A 59 -23.12 13.48 -5.22
N TYR A 60 -22.52 12.39 -4.77
CA TYR A 60 -23.18 11.13 -4.46
C TYR A 60 -22.94 10.71 -3.02
N TYR A 61 -23.88 9.97 -2.44
CA TYR A 61 -23.56 9.10 -1.31
C TYR A 61 -22.55 8.06 -1.75
N ALA A 62 -21.50 7.87 -0.94
CA ALA A 62 -20.44 6.94 -1.29
C ALA A 62 -20.96 5.51 -1.35
N GLN A 63 -20.55 4.80 -2.38
CA GLN A 63 -20.78 3.36 -2.55
C GLN A 63 -19.46 2.65 -2.85
N GLY A 64 -19.37 1.34 -2.52
CA GLY A 64 -18.13 0.58 -2.72
C GLY A 64 -18.24 -0.52 -3.77
N ASP A 65 -19.44 -0.96 -4.09
CA ASP A 65 -19.66 -2.16 -4.92
C ASP A 65 -19.71 -1.86 -6.43
N GLY A 66 -19.60 -0.58 -6.81
CA GLY A 66 -19.56 -0.14 -8.20
C GLY A 66 -18.23 -0.47 -8.90
N ASN A 67 -18.18 -0.17 -10.18
CA ASN A 67 -16.93 -0.18 -10.96
C ASN A 67 -16.37 1.25 -11.11
N GLU A 68 -15.21 1.37 -11.74
CA GLU A 68 -14.51 2.65 -11.96
C GLU A 68 -15.36 3.72 -12.65
N ASN A 69 -16.34 3.32 -13.47
CA ASN A 69 -17.23 4.21 -14.20
C ASN A 69 -18.58 4.45 -13.48
N THR A 70 -18.71 4.01 -12.25
CA THR A 70 -19.93 4.23 -11.45
C THR A 70 -19.80 5.54 -10.68
N GLY A 71 -20.79 6.44 -10.84
CA GLY A 71 -20.89 7.66 -10.04
C GLY A 71 -20.98 7.32 -8.55
N GLY A 72 -20.22 8.02 -7.72
CA GLY A 72 -20.21 7.79 -6.27
C GLY A 72 -19.36 6.60 -5.79
N ASN A 73 -18.59 5.94 -6.67
CA ASN A 73 -17.78 4.79 -6.28
C ASN A 73 -16.51 5.20 -5.51
N ALA A 74 -16.43 4.80 -4.23
CA ALA A 74 -15.27 4.95 -3.37
C ALA A 74 -14.32 3.74 -3.42
N GLY A 75 -14.77 2.62 -4.03
CA GLY A 75 -14.16 1.31 -3.87
C GLY A 75 -14.50 0.66 -2.52
N GLN A 76 -14.53 -0.68 -2.45
CA GLN A 76 -15.03 -1.39 -1.27
C GLN A 76 -14.25 -1.04 0.02
N TRP A 77 -12.91 -1.07 -0.02
CA TRP A 77 -12.13 -0.73 1.17
C TRP A 77 -12.04 0.79 1.43
N GLY A 78 -12.14 1.63 0.38
CA GLY A 78 -12.24 3.08 0.54
C GLY A 78 -13.51 3.49 1.29
N LEU A 79 -14.65 2.87 0.94
CA LEU A 79 -15.92 3.06 1.65
C LEU A 79 -15.83 2.58 3.11
N ALA A 80 -15.27 1.39 3.33
CA ALA A 80 -15.14 0.83 4.67
C ALA A 80 -14.26 1.71 5.57
N LEU A 81 -13.10 2.15 5.07
CA LEU A 81 -12.21 3.07 5.79
C LEU A 81 -12.91 4.39 6.13
N ALA A 82 -13.58 5.00 5.16
CA ALA A 82 -14.34 6.25 5.38
C ALA A 82 -15.39 6.10 6.48
N LYS A 83 -16.11 4.96 6.50
CA LYS A 83 -17.11 4.66 7.53
C LYS A 83 -16.48 4.51 8.91
N MET A 84 -15.34 3.82 9.01
CA MET A 84 -14.62 3.66 10.29
C MET A 84 -14.13 5.01 10.83
N ILE A 85 -13.57 5.87 9.98
CA ILE A 85 -13.14 7.23 10.35
C ILE A 85 -14.35 8.04 10.83
N LYS A 86 -15.43 8.05 10.05
CA LYS A 86 -16.67 8.74 10.38
C LYS A 86 -17.23 8.27 11.72
N ASP A 87 -17.28 6.99 11.98
CA ASP A 87 -17.84 6.45 13.22
C ASP A 87 -16.99 6.80 14.43
N GLN A 88 -15.66 6.78 14.28
CA GLN A 88 -14.73 7.11 15.36
C GLN A 88 -14.74 8.59 15.73
N LEU A 89 -14.82 9.47 14.73
CA LEU A 89 -14.64 10.91 14.89
C LEU A 89 -15.93 11.73 14.79
N ASN A 90 -16.99 11.10 14.27
CA ASN A 90 -18.26 11.73 13.94
C ASN A 90 -18.12 12.92 12.97
N ILE A 91 -17.22 12.81 12.00
CA ILE A 91 -17.01 13.77 10.91
C ILE A 91 -17.35 13.15 9.56
N PRO A 92 -17.93 13.91 8.61
CA PRO A 92 -18.12 13.47 7.24
C PRO A 92 -16.78 13.19 6.54
N ILE A 93 -16.79 12.24 5.61
CA ILE A 93 -15.60 11.89 4.81
C ILE A 93 -15.96 11.90 3.34
N ALA A 94 -15.12 12.57 2.53
CA ALA A 94 -15.16 12.48 1.07
C ALA A 94 -14.00 11.62 0.56
N ILE A 95 -14.30 10.68 -0.33
CA ILE A 95 -13.31 9.84 -1.03
C ILE A 95 -13.27 10.22 -2.50
N PHE A 96 -12.09 10.53 -3.02
CA PHE A 96 -11.84 10.70 -4.44
C PHE A 96 -11.09 9.47 -4.94
N ASN A 97 -11.81 8.49 -5.45
CA ASN A 97 -11.20 7.32 -6.08
C ASN A 97 -10.83 7.64 -7.52
N GLY A 98 -9.51 7.66 -7.81
CA GLY A 98 -8.92 7.91 -9.14
C GLY A 98 -8.34 6.66 -9.79
N ALA A 99 -8.56 5.48 -9.21
CA ALA A 99 -7.96 4.24 -9.69
C ALA A 99 -8.37 3.89 -11.13
N HIS A 100 -7.51 3.11 -11.81
CA HIS A 100 -7.76 2.59 -13.15
C HIS A 100 -7.15 1.19 -13.29
N GLY A 101 -8.00 0.20 -13.51
CA GLY A 101 -7.61 -1.21 -13.56
C GLY A 101 -6.58 -1.54 -14.64
N GLY A 102 -5.67 -2.47 -14.31
CA GLY A 102 -4.69 -3.01 -15.25
C GLY A 102 -3.55 -2.06 -15.66
N GLN A 103 -3.44 -0.89 -15.04
CA GLN A 103 -2.49 0.14 -15.48
C GLN A 103 -1.17 0.10 -14.71
N PRO A 104 -0.02 0.28 -15.39
CA PRO A 104 1.29 0.43 -14.76
C PRO A 104 1.46 1.82 -14.16
N ILE A 105 2.47 1.98 -13.27
CA ILE A 105 2.71 3.25 -12.56
C ILE A 105 2.96 4.43 -13.50
N GLU A 106 3.51 4.18 -14.68
CA GLU A 106 3.77 5.19 -15.71
C GLU A 106 2.48 5.86 -16.21
N PHE A 107 1.35 5.12 -16.21
CA PHE A 107 0.04 5.63 -16.62
C PHE A 107 -0.50 6.73 -15.70
N PHE A 108 -0.09 6.72 -14.44
CA PHE A 108 -0.57 7.67 -13.42
C PHE A 108 0.26 8.95 -13.35
N GLN A 109 1.35 9.06 -14.13
CA GLN A 109 2.22 10.23 -14.09
C GLN A 109 1.50 11.51 -14.53
N ARG A 110 1.93 12.64 -13.95
CA ARG A 110 1.37 13.96 -14.26
C ARG A 110 1.87 14.45 -15.63
N PRO A 111 1.00 14.63 -16.65
CA PRO A 111 1.40 15.26 -17.91
C PRO A 111 1.47 16.78 -17.77
N SER A 112 2.10 17.44 -18.72
CA SER A 112 2.27 18.91 -18.71
C SER A 112 0.96 19.68 -18.86
N ASP A 113 -0.05 19.09 -19.47
CA ASP A 113 -1.36 19.70 -19.76
C ASP A 113 -2.48 19.33 -18.79
N TYR A 114 -2.16 18.69 -17.65
CA TYR A 114 -3.12 18.13 -16.69
C TYR A 114 -4.13 19.15 -16.12
N ILE A 115 -3.80 20.44 -16.10
CA ILE A 115 -4.70 21.49 -15.61
C ILE A 115 -5.84 21.74 -16.59
N SER A 116 -5.56 21.64 -17.90
CA SER A 116 -6.51 21.94 -18.98
C SER A 116 -7.09 20.73 -19.67
N SER A 117 -6.56 19.52 -19.39
CA SER A 117 -6.99 18.26 -20.03
C SER A 117 -7.35 17.21 -19.01
N THR A 118 -8.47 16.52 -19.28
CA THR A 118 -8.92 15.31 -18.54
C THR A 118 -8.61 14.02 -19.30
N ASP A 119 -7.75 14.05 -20.30
CA ASP A 119 -7.40 12.86 -21.08
C ASP A 119 -6.54 11.88 -20.28
N SER A 120 -5.67 12.40 -19.40
CA SER A 120 -4.89 11.59 -18.48
C SER A 120 -5.69 11.19 -17.23
N ASN A 121 -5.29 10.11 -16.58
CA ASN A 121 -5.84 9.72 -15.28
C ASN A 121 -5.58 10.80 -14.23
N TYR A 122 -4.35 11.34 -14.19
CA TYR A 122 -3.97 12.42 -13.30
C TYR A 122 -4.86 13.66 -13.47
N GLY A 123 -5.05 14.11 -14.73
CA GLY A 123 -5.89 15.26 -15.04
C GLY A 123 -7.35 15.07 -14.63
N ARG A 124 -7.92 13.87 -14.78
CA ARG A 124 -9.29 13.56 -14.31
C ARG A 124 -9.44 13.68 -12.80
N LEU A 125 -8.49 13.15 -12.04
CA LEU A 125 -8.51 13.28 -10.57
C LEU A 125 -8.34 14.74 -10.15
N PHE A 126 -7.36 15.44 -10.75
CA PHE A 126 -7.11 16.86 -10.48
C PHE A 126 -8.34 17.71 -10.78
N TYR A 127 -8.99 17.49 -11.94
CA TYR A 127 -10.21 18.23 -12.34
C TYR A 127 -11.32 18.11 -11.28
N ARG A 128 -11.60 16.91 -10.76
CA ARG A 128 -12.64 16.70 -9.75
C ARG A 128 -12.33 17.43 -8.46
N LEU A 129 -11.11 17.37 -7.97
CA LEU A 129 -10.68 18.06 -6.74
C LEU A 129 -10.64 19.58 -6.92
N GLN A 130 -10.23 20.07 -8.10
CA GLN A 130 -10.26 21.50 -8.44
C GLN A 130 -11.69 22.02 -8.57
N LYS A 131 -12.57 21.28 -9.26
CA LYS A 131 -13.96 21.64 -9.50
C LYS A 131 -14.74 21.80 -8.19
N THR A 132 -14.48 20.95 -7.21
CA THR A 132 -15.10 21.00 -5.87
C THR A 132 -14.42 21.99 -4.92
N GLY A 133 -13.28 22.57 -5.28
CA GLY A 133 -12.48 23.41 -4.40
C GLY A 133 -11.81 22.65 -3.24
N LEU A 134 -11.69 21.33 -3.33
CA LEU A 134 -11.19 20.47 -2.23
C LEU A 134 -9.73 20.05 -2.37
N LYS A 135 -9.01 20.48 -3.39
CA LYS A 135 -7.60 20.08 -3.59
C LYS A 135 -6.70 20.43 -2.40
N GLU A 136 -6.98 21.53 -1.69
CA GLU A 136 -6.27 21.93 -0.47
C GLU A 136 -6.84 21.31 0.81
N LYS A 137 -7.75 20.35 0.70
CA LYS A 137 -8.40 19.68 1.83
C LYS A 137 -8.07 18.20 1.92
N VAL A 138 -7.30 17.69 0.96
CA VAL A 138 -6.83 16.30 0.94
C VAL A 138 -5.83 16.09 2.09
N ARG A 139 -6.13 15.14 2.99
CA ARG A 139 -5.29 14.83 4.14
C ARG A 139 -4.41 13.60 3.95
N GLY A 140 -4.88 12.63 3.19
CA GLY A 140 -4.13 11.39 2.95
C GLY A 140 -4.40 10.81 1.57
N LEU A 141 -3.40 10.11 1.04
CA LEU A 141 -3.48 9.37 -0.21
C LEU A 141 -3.17 7.90 0.04
N LEU A 142 -4.07 7.04 -0.43
CA LEU A 142 -3.97 5.59 -0.29
C LEU A 142 -3.69 4.98 -1.67
N TRP A 143 -2.62 4.19 -1.77
CA TRP A 143 -2.10 3.66 -3.01
C TRP A 143 -2.07 2.14 -3.05
N SER A 144 -2.73 1.54 -4.06
CA SER A 144 -2.64 0.12 -4.34
C SER A 144 -2.40 -0.11 -5.83
N GLN A 145 -1.14 -0.35 -6.19
CA GLN A 145 -0.69 -0.58 -7.57
C GLN A 145 0.64 -1.34 -7.54
N GLY A 146 0.94 -2.06 -8.59
CA GLY A 146 2.22 -2.73 -8.78
C GLY A 146 2.09 -4.02 -9.58
N GLU A 147 0.93 -4.65 -9.59
CA GLU A 147 0.69 -5.93 -10.26
C GLU A 147 0.91 -5.83 -11.78
N ALA A 148 0.52 -4.70 -12.40
CA ALA A 148 0.74 -4.48 -13.83
C ALA A 148 2.23 -4.37 -14.17
N ASN A 149 3.03 -3.68 -13.34
CA ASN A 149 4.47 -3.60 -13.51
C ASN A 149 5.16 -4.95 -13.19
N ALA A 150 4.70 -5.64 -12.16
CA ALA A 150 5.19 -6.95 -11.77
C ALA A 150 4.94 -8.02 -12.85
N GLY A 151 3.84 -7.90 -13.60
CA GLY A 151 3.48 -8.82 -14.67
C GLY A 151 4.04 -8.46 -16.06
N ALA A 152 4.69 -7.30 -16.21
CA ALA A 152 5.21 -6.84 -17.49
C ALA A 152 6.38 -7.70 -18.01
N THR A 153 6.51 -7.80 -19.32
CA THR A 153 7.65 -8.49 -19.96
C THR A 153 8.95 -7.70 -19.81
N ASN A 154 8.86 -6.38 -19.74
CA ASN A 154 9.97 -5.47 -19.44
C ASN A 154 9.75 -4.89 -18.04
N ASN A 155 10.34 -5.54 -17.04
CA ASN A 155 10.25 -5.08 -15.66
C ASN A 155 10.96 -3.75 -15.46
N LEU A 156 10.34 -2.87 -14.69
CA LEU A 156 11.05 -1.75 -14.10
C LEU A 156 12.08 -2.29 -13.10
N SER A 157 13.22 -1.62 -13.02
CA SER A 157 14.12 -1.81 -11.88
C SER A 157 13.47 -1.26 -10.60
N ILE A 158 14.01 -1.64 -9.44
CA ILE A 158 13.61 -1.10 -8.14
C ILE A 158 13.67 0.44 -8.18
N GLU A 159 14.79 1.00 -8.64
CA GLU A 159 14.99 2.46 -8.70
C GLU A 159 14.04 3.15 -9.68
N GLN A 160 13.71 2.53 -10.80
CA GLN A 160 12.74 3.10 -11.73
C GLN A 160 11.34 3.18 -11.13
N TYR A 161 10.86 2.12 -10.46
CA TYR A 161 9.56 2.13 -9.79
C TYR A 161 9.53 3.18 -8.67
N LYS A 162 10.58 3.25 -7.85
CA LYS A 162 10.73 4.27 -6.80
C LYS A 162 10.66 5.68 -7.40
N THR A 163 11.45 5.95 -8.42
CA THR A 163 11.49 7.26 -9.10
C THR A 163 10.09 7.67 -9.61
N TYR A 164 9.35 6.76 -10.22
CA TYR A 164 7.97 7.05 -10.65
C TYR A 164 7.06 7.41 -9.49
N PHE A 165 7.15 6.69 -8.37
CA PHE A 165 6.32 6.98 -7.21
C PHE A 165 6.72 8.29 -6.52
N GLU A 166 8.01 8.56 -6.38
CA GLU A 166 8.53 9.81 -5.81
C GLU A 166 8.15 11.04 -6.67
N ASN A 167 8.17 10.91 -8.00
CA ASN A 167 7.64 11.94 -8.90
C ASN A 167 6.14 12.17 -8.65
N LEU A 168 5.34 11.11 -8.48
CA LEU A 168 3.93 11.24 -8.13
C LEU A 168 3.75 11.95 -6.79
N MET A 169 4.50 11.57 -5.75
CA MET A 169 4.45 12.22 -4.44
C MET A 169 4.76 13.72 -4.54
N MET A 170 5.84 14.07 -5.26
CA MET A 170 6.22 15.47 -5.49
C MET A 170 5.09 16.25 -6.16
N PHE A 171 4.48 15.70 -7.20
CA PHE A 171 3.40 16.35 -7.93
C PHE A 171 2.10 16.41 -7.11
N TRP A 172 1.77 15.35 -6.38
CA TRP A 172 0.61 15.37 -5.47
C TRP A 172 0.80 16.39 -4.36
N GLN A 173 2.01 16.55 -3.82
CA GLN A 173 2.29 17.56 -2.80
C GLN A 173 2.14 19.00 -3.35
N GLN A 174 2.50 19.24 -4.62
CA GLN A 174 2.29 20.53 -5.29
C GLN A 174 0.80 20.82 -5.51
N ASP A 175 0.04 19.82 -5.95
CA ASP A 175 -1.36 19.98 -6.35
C ASP A 175 -2.33 19.85 -5.17
N TYR A 176 -1.95 19.09 -4.14
CA TYR A 176 -2.71 18.81 -2.90
C TYR A 176 -1.82 19.07 -1.67
N PRO A 177 -1.51 20.33 -1.36
CA PRO A 177 -0.41 20.71 -0.44
C PRO A 177 -0.59 20.23 1.00
N ASN A 178 -1.79 19.82 1.41
CA ASN A 178 -2.09 19.39 2.77
C ASN A 178 -2.13 17.86 2.92
N ILE A 179 -1.63 17.09 1.96
CA ILE A 179 -1.40 15.65 2.17
C ILE A 179 -0.36 15.48 3.27
N GLU A 180 -0.74 14.79 4.34
CA GLU A 180 0.10 14.51 5.50
C GLU A 180 0.84 13.18 5.32
N HIS A 181 0.14 12.14 4.84
CA HIS A 181 0.68 10.78 4.69
C HIS A 181 0.25 10.10 3.40
N TYR A 182 1.11 9.20 2.93
CA TYR A 182 0.87 8.26 1.84
C TYR A 182 0.84 6.83 2.40
N TYR A 183 -0.21 6.08 2.11
CA TYR A 183 -0.40 4.72 2.59
C TYR A 183 -0.33 3.74 1.43
N LEU A 184 0.73 2.96 1.37
CA LEU A 184 0.98 1.98 0.32
C LEU A 184 0.51 0.60 0.77
N PHE A 185 -0.25 -0.08 -0.07
CA PHE A 185 -0.45 -1.52 0.06
C PHE A 185 0.61 -2.25 -0.76
N GLN A 186 1.45 -3.03 -0.08
CA GLN A 186 2.44 -3.85 -0.77
C GLN A 186 1.71 -4.94 -1.56
N THR A 187 2.05 -5.04 -2.86
CA THR A 187 1.47 -6.07 -3.72
C THR A 187 1.79 -7.46 -3.18
N ARG A 188 0.83 -8.38 -3.28
CA ARG A 188 1.09 -9.77 -2.92
C ARG A 188 1.69 -10.54 -4.09
N GLU A 189 2.17 -11.74 -3.79
CA GLU A 189 2.42 -12.74 -4.81
C GLU A 189 1.08 -13.18 -5.40
N CYS A 190 0.84 -12.85 -6.68
CA CYS A 190 -0.43 -13.10 -7.34
C CYS A 190 -0.23 -13.66 -8.74
N ASN A 191 -1.30 -14.18 -9.33
CA ASN A 191 -1.33 -14.65 -10.70
C ASN A 191 -1.74 -13.54 -11.69
N CYS A 192 -1.58 -12.27 -11.29
CA CYS A 192 -1.96 -11.09 -12.07
C CYS A 192 -1.06 -10.83 -13.30
N GLY A 193 -0.04 -11.65 -13.52
CA GLY A 193 0.89 -11.58 -14.64
C GLY A 193 1.83 -12.78 -14.68
N THR A 194 2.59 -12.90 -15.75
CA THR A 194 3.40 -14.08 -16.07
C THR A 194 4.83 -14.05 -15.52
N ASN A 195 5.28 -12.93 -14.91
CA ASN A 195 6.67 -12.73 -14.55
C ASN A 195 6.89 -12.70 -13.03
N SER A 196 7.43 -13.81 -12.48
CA SER A 196 7.70 -13.92 -11.04
C SER A 196 8.82 -13.00 -10.54
N SER A 197 9.84 -12.73 -11.35
CA SER A 197 10.96 -11.85 -10.94
C SER A 197 10.53 -10.38 -10.80
N GLY A 198 9.62 -9.90 -11.65
CA GLY A 198 9.09 -8.54 -11.56
C GLY A 198 8.33 -8.27 -10.28
N ARG A 199 7.69 -9.28 -9.71
CA ARG A 199 6.94 -9.16 -8.46
C ARG A 199 7.84 -8.82 -7.28
N LEU A 200 9.00 -9.48 -7.18
CA LEU A 200 9.97 -9.19 -6.12
C LEU A 200 10.58 -7.80 -6.25
N LEU A 201 10.84 -7.34 -7.48
CA LEU A 201 11.35 -5.98 -7.73
C LEU A 201 10.36 -4.90 -7.26
N VAL A 202 9.07 -5.05 -7.60
CA VAL A 202 8.04 -4.09 -7.19
C VAL A 202 7.85 -4.10 -5.67
N LYS A 203 7.79 -5.27 -5.03
CA LYS A 203 7.66 -5.39 -3.56
C LYS A 203 8.83 -4.71 -2.85
N GLU A 204 10.05 -4.93 -3.33
CA GLU A 204 11.25 -4.31 -2.75
C GLU A 204 11.24 -2.79 -2.95
N ALA A 205 10.87 -2.31 -4.13
CA ALA A 205 10.70 -0.88 -4.37
C ALA A 205 9.69 -0.25 -3.41
N GLN A 206 8.55 -0.90 -3.19
CA GLN A 206 7.52 -0.45 -2.25
C GLN A 206 8.03 -0.43 -0.80
N ARG A 207 8.80 -1.45 -0.38
CA ARG A 207 9.42 -1.48 0.94
C ARG A 207 10.42 -0.33 1.12
N LEU A 208 11.31 -0.13 0.15
CA LEU A 208 12.31 0.93 0.19
C LEU A 208 11.69 2.33 0.20
N LEU A 209 10.60 2.55 -0.54
CA LEU A 209 9.84 3.81 -0.46
C LEU A 209 9.41 4.13 0.97
N ALA A 210 8.92 3.14 1.71
CA ALA A 210 8.53 3.33 3.10
C ALA A 210 9.72 3.50 4.05
N VAL A 211 10.86 2.86 3.76
CA VAL A 211 12.11 3.03 4.54
C VAL A 211 12.70 4.44 4.33
N GLU A 212 12.69 4.93 3.10
CA GLU A 212 13.37 6.16 2.71
C GLU A 212 12.53 7.43 2.92
N ASN A 213 11.19 7.30 3.04
CA ASN A 213 10.27 8.43 3.17
C ASN A 213 9.45 8.35 4.47
N ASN A 214 9.62 9.31 5.36
CA ASN A 214 8.98 9.32 6.70
C ASN A 214 7.45 9.42 6.67
N ASN A 215 6.86 9.94 5.61
CA ASN A 215 5.43 10.10 5.42
C ASN A 215 4.82 9.03 4.51
N VAL A 216 5.58 7.96 4.23
CA VAL A 216 5.10 6.80 3.48
C VAL A 216 4.99 5.61 4.42
N ASN A 217 3.78 5.13 4.63
CA ASN A 217 3.51 3.92 5.38
C ASN A 217 3.24 2.76 4.42
N ILE A 218 3.65 1.57 4.80
CA ILE A 218 3.42 0.35 4.01
C ILE A 218 2.62 -0.67 4.78
N MET A 219 1.67 -1.32 4.10
CA MET A 219 0.84 -2.38 4.65
C MET A 219 0.92 -3.61 3.72
N PRO A 220 1.40 -4.76 4.20
CA PRO A 220 1.38 -5.98 3.40
C PRO A 220 -0.04 -6.48 3.18
N THR A 221 -0.26 -7.10 2.04
CA THR A 221 -1.52 -7.79 1.72
C THR A 221 -1.44 -9.31 1.90
N THR A 222 -0.31 -9.79 2.41
CA THR A 222 -0.14 -11.17 2.89
C THR A 222 -1.18 -11.51 3.94
N GLY A 223 -1.64 -12.76 4.00
CA GLY A 223 -2.67 -13.23 4.96
C GLY A 223 -4.09 -12.74 4.67
N MET A 224 -4.32 -12.01 3.59
CA MET A 224 -5.66 -11.66 3.13
C MET A 224 -6.19 -12.72 2.18
N GLN A 225 -7.49 -13.02 2.28
CA GLN A 225 -8.12 -13.97 1.36
C GLN A 225 -8.07 -13.43 -0.07
N VAL A 226 -7.74 -14.30 -1.03
CA VAL A 226 -7.76 -13.98 -2.46
C VAL A 226 -9.07 -14.43 -3.10
N HIS A 227 -9.51 -13.69 -4.11
CA HIS A 227 -10.57 -14.11 -5.01
C HIS A 227 -10.08 -15.28 -5.91
N SER A 228 -11.01 -16.00 -6.53
CA SER A 228 -10.72 -17.18 -7.37
C SER A 228 -9.87 -16.89 -8.62
N ASP A 229 -9.71 -15.64 -9.00
CA ASP A 229 -8.80 -15.22 -10.08
C ASP A 229 -7.34 -15.07 -9.64
N TYR A 230 -7.06 -15.27 -8.35
CA TYR A 230 -5.74 -15.13 -7.72
C TYR A 230 -5.07 -13.76 -7.90
N CYS A 231 -5.85 -12.73 -8.21
CA CYS A 231 -5.37 -11.35 -8.42
C CYS A 231 -6.07 -10.35 -7.52
N HIS A 232 -7.37 -10.48 -7.35
CA HIS A 232 -8.21 -9.58 -6.59
C HIS A 232 -8.64 -10.19 -5.26
N TYR A 233 -9.43 -9.45 -4.50
CA TYR A 233 -9.86 -9.84 -3.16
C TYR A 233 -11.39 -9.87 -3.08
N PRO A 234 -11.99 -10.87 -2.36
CA PRO A 234 -13.37 -10.74 -1.92
C PRO A 234 -13.47 -9.61 -0.89
N PHE A 235 -14.68 -9.14 -0.58
CA PHE A 235 -14.84 -8.12 0.44
C PHE A 235 -14.43 -8.66 1.82
N VAL A 236 -15.10 -9.70 2.28
CA VAL A 236 -14.84 -10.32 3.60
C VAL A 236 -13.46 -10.98 3.60
N ASN A 237 -12.64 -10.71 4.62
CA ASN A 237 -11.26 -11.18 4.76
C ASN A 237 -10.28 -10.74 3.64
N GLY A 238 -10.75 -9.94 2.69
CA GLY A 238 -9.97 -9.33 1.62
C GLY A 238 -9.99 -7.81 1.72
N TYR A 239 -10.78 -7.12 0.87
CA TYR A 239 -10.84 -5.64 0.87
C TYR A 239 -11.26 -5.03 2.22
N GLU A 240 -12.09 -5.70 3.01
CA GLU A 240 -12.40 -5.26 4.37
C GLU A 240 -11.13 -5.17 5.24
N LYS A 241 -10.20 -6.14 5.09
CA LYS A 241 -8.92 -6.11 5.81
C LYS A 241 -8.00 -4.96 5.37
N PHE A 242 -8.07 -4.50 4.10
CA PHE A 242 -7.36 -3.27 3.70
C PHE A 242 -7.77 -2.10 4.61
N ALA A 243 -9.07 -1.90 4.78
CA ALA A 243 -9.59 -0.84 5.64
C ALA A 243 -9.24 -1.06 7.11
N LEU A 244 -9.46 -2.27 7.65
CA LEU A 244 -9.22 -2.60 9.06
C LEU A 244 -7.75 -2.41 9.45
N ARG A 245 -6.81 -2.75 8.58
CA ARG A 245 -5.38 -2.65 8.88
C ARG A 245 -4.85 -1.23 8.76
N ILE A 246 -5.37 -0.43 7.82
CA ILE A 246 -4.88 0.93 7.61
C ILE A 246 -5.57 1.95 8.53
N PHE A 247 -6.78 1.66 9.00
CA PHE A 247 -7.56 2.57 9.84
C PHE A 247 -6.81 3.02 11.11
N PRO A 248 -6.17 2.14 11.92
CA PRO A 248 -5.43 2.57 13.11
C PRO A 248 -4.23 3.48 12.78
N GLN A 249 -3.57 3.26 11.62
CA GLN A 249 -2.50 4.15 11.16
C GLN A 249 -3.04 5.52 10.82
N VAL A 250 -4.12 5.60 10.04
CA VAL A 250 -4.79 6.87 9.70
C VAL A 250 -5.22 7.61 10.97
N MET A 251 -5.77 6.89 11.97
CA MET A 251 -6.13 7.51 13.25
C MET A 251 -4.95 8.11 13.97
N LYS A 252 -3.81 7.42 13.99
CA LYS A 252 -2.60 7.91 14.65
C LYS A 252 -1.93 9.04 13.87
N ASP A 253 -1.69 8.83 12.58
CA ASP A 253 -0.83 9.71 11.77
C ASP A 253 -1.53 11.04 11.43
N ILE A 254 -2.83 11.00 11.14
CA ILE A 254 -3.61 12.18 10.72
C ILE A 254 -4.37 12.81 11.89
N TYR A 255 -4.87 12.00 12.84
CA TYR A 255 -5.73 12.50 13.91
C TYR A 255 -5.08 12.47 15.29
N GLY A 256 -3.86 11.93 15.41
CA GLY A 256 -3.14 11.84 16.69
C GLY A 256 -3.75 10.86 17.70
N LEU A 257 -4.61 9.95 17.26
CA LEU A 257 -5.34 9.01 18.10
C LEU A 257 -4.75 7.60 18.02
N THR A 258 -4.17 7.10 19.07
CA THR A 258 -3.69 5.71 19.17
C THR A 258 -4.83 4.83 19.66
N LEU A 259 -5.39 3.99 18.78
CA LEU A 259 -6.50 3.07 19.08
C LEU A 259 -6.02 1.71 19.57
N GLN A 260 -4.83 1.30 19.14
CA GLN A 260 -4.18 0.03 19.50
C GLN A 260 -2.68 0.17 19.36
N GLU A 261 -1.93 -0.80 19.91
CA GLU A 261 -0.49 -0.91 19.73
C GLU A 261 -0.14 -1.70 18.46
N SER A 262 1.13 -1.67 18.06
CA SER A 262 1.65 -2.47 16.94
C SER A 262 0.86 -2.31 15.63
N ILE A 263 0.51 -1.07 15.27
CA ILE A 263 -0.31 -0.76 14.10
C ILE A 263 0.46 -0.77 12.78
N TYR A 264 1.78 -0.71 12.83
CA TYR A 264 2.64 -0.77 11.65
C TYR A 264 3.07 -2.21 11.37
N ALA A 265 3.23 -2.54 10.10
CA ALA A 265 3.72 -3.85 9.70
C ALA A 265 5.20 -4.01 10.10
N PRO A 266 5.61 -5.18 10.63
CA PRO A 266 7.02 -5.43 10.90
C PRO A 266 7.87 -5.29 9.64
N MET A 267 8.93 -4.49 9.70
CA MET A 267 9.93 -4.38 8.66
C MET A 267 11.28 -4.88 9.16
N ILE A 268 12.02 -5.54 8.28
CA ILE A 268 13.38 -5.96 8.59
C ILE A 268 14.28 -4.75 8.76
N THR A 269 15.04 -4.73 9.87
CA THR A 269 16.02 -3.69 10.19
C THR A 269 17.46 -4.19 10.15
N ASP A 270 17.68 -5.47 10.45
CA ASP A 270 18.99 -6.09 10.38
C ASP A 270 18.89 -7.60 10.11
N ILE A 271 19.95 -8.18 9.58
CA ILE A 271 20.08 -9.59 9.35
C ILE A 271 21.50 -10.03 9.69
N SER A 272 21.64 -11.12 10.44
CA SER A 272 22.94 -11.66 10.82
C SER A 272 22.96 -13.19 10.72
N LEU A 273 24.11 -13.73 10.33
CA LEU A 273 24.32 -15.17 10.17
C LEU A 273 25.52 -15.64 11.02
N SER A 274 25.29 -16.65 11.84
CA SER A 274 26.34 -17.30 12.62
C SER A 274 26.24 -18.82 12.43
N GLY A 275 27.15 -19.38 11.61
CA GLY A 275 27.05 -20.78 11.20
C GLY A 275 25.78 -21.04 10.40
N ASN A 276 24.90 -21.87 10.93
CA ASN A 276 23.58 -22.14 10.34
C ASN A 276 22.42 -21.44 11.09
N ILE A 277 22.72 -20.49 11.95
CA ILE A 277 21.70 -19.68 12.64
C ILE A 277 21.61 -18.34 11.97
N LEU A 278 20.43 -18.01 11.44
CA LEU A 278 20.10 -16.77 10.79
C LEU A 278 19.16 -15.98 11.69
N GLU A 279 19.57 -14.80 12.14
CA GLU A 279 18.73 -13.87 12.91
C GLU A 279 18.23 -12.76 12.01
N ILE A 280 16.93 -12.54 12.01
CA ILE A 280 16.23 -11.45 11.31
C ILE A 280 15.65 -10.54 12.38
N GLN A 281 16.18 -9.33 12.49
CA GLN A 281 15.70 -8.29 13.40
C GLN A 281 14.64 -7.46 12.67
N THR A 282 13.55 -7.12 13.36
CA THR A 282 12.51 -6.23 12.86
C THR A 282 12.34 -4.99 13.76
N ASP A 283 11.63 -3.98 13.25
CA ASP A 283 11.22 -2.79 13.99
C ASP A 283 9.97 -3.01 14.87
N SER A 284 9.37 -4.21 14.83
CA SER A 284 8.22 -4.56 15.67
C SER A 284 8.66 -4.78 17.12
N GLU A 285 7.84 -4.41 18.08
CA GLU A 285 8.08 -4.68 19.50
C GLU A 285 8.03 -6.18 19.82
N SER A 286 7.17 -6.92 19.10
CA SER A 286 7.06 -8.37 19.27
C SER A 286 6.61 -9.04 17.98
N LEU A 287 7.13 -10.23 17.74
CA LEU A 287 6.66 -11.15 16.70
C LEU A 287 5.94 -12.33 17.35
N VAL A 288 4.84 -12.74 16.73
CA VAL A 288 4.02 -13.86 17.22
C VAL A 288 3.71 -14.82 16.07
N SER A 289 3.42 -16.06 16.42
CA SER A 289 2.86 -17.06 15.53
C SER A 289 1.56 -17.57 16.11
N ASN A 290 0.53 -17.59 15.30
CA ASN A 290 -0.80 -18.10 15.72
C ASN A 290 -0.95 -19.61 15.51
N ASN A 291 0.00 -20.24 14.79
CA ASN A 291 -0.06 -21.69 14.54
C ASN A 291 0.69 -22.46 15.61
N SER A 292 -0.02 -23.33 16.32
CA SER A 292 0.57 -24.25 17.29
C SER A 292 1.26 -25.47 16.64
N ASN A 293 1.05 -25.70 15.34
CA ASN A 293 1.69 -26.78 14.59
C ASN A 293 3.03 -26.31 14.01
N THR A 294 4.11 -26.55 14.75
CA THR A 294 5.46 -26.15 14.35
C THR A 294 5.88 -26.69 12.98
N THR A 295 5.48 -27.93 12.63
CA THR A 295 5.82 -28.51 11.32
C THR A 295 5.11 -27.77 10.18
N ALA A 296 3.83 -27.46 10.33
CA ALA A 296 3.08 -26.68 9.34
C ALA A 296 3.71 -25.30 9.15
N LEU A 297 4.08 -24.64 10.24
CA LEU A 297 4.69 -23.33 10.18
C LEU A 297 6.09 -23.37 9.54
N ILE A 298 6.94 -24.37 9.85
CA ILE A 298 8.25 -24.53 9.16
C ILE A 298 8.06 -24.74 7.66
N ASN A 299 7.05 -25.51 7.24
CA ASN A 299 6.74 -25.66 5.82
C ASN A 299 6.30 -24.34 5.18
N SER A 300 5.48 -23.54 5.87
CA SER A 300 5.09 -22.20 5.40
C SER A 300 6.31 -21.27 5.28
N LEU A 301 7.18 -21.24 6.29
CA LEU A 301 8.40 -20.44 6.27
C LEU A 301 9.32 -20.84 5.12
N ASN A 302 9.46 -22.14 4.81
CA ASN A 302 10.24 -22.60 3.65
C ASN A 302 9.62 -22.21 2.29
N ASN A 303 8.33 -21.97 2.23
CA ASN A 303 7.68 -21.44 1.04
C ASN A 303 7.84 -19.93 0.92
N ASP A 304 7.83 -19.22 2.06
CA ASP A 304 7.86 -17.77 2.12
C ASP A 304 9.27 -17.17 2.08
N PHE A 305 10.26 -17.87 2.68
CA PHE A 305 11.66 -17.48 2.69
C PHE A 305 12.42 -18.23 1.59
N VAL A 306 12.86 -17.50 0.56
CA VAL A 306 13.53 -18.05 -0.60
C VAL A 306 15.01 -17.67 -0.56
N PHE A 307 15.87 -18.69 -0.45
CA PHE A 307 17.32 -18.53 -0.52
C PHE A 307 17.78 -18.64 -1.98
N SER A 308 18.79 -17.85 -2.38
CA SER A 308 19.42 -17.99 -3.71
C SER A 308 20.16 -19.33 -3.86
N ASP A 309 20.61 -19.93 -2.76
CA ASP A 309 21.10 -21.29 -2.69
C ASP A 309 19.94 -22.25 -2.37
N SER A 310 19.44 -22.95 -3.38
CA SER A 310 18.30 -23.87 -3.25
C SER A 310 18.55 -25.10 -2.38
N SER A 311 19.79 -25.34 -1.94
CA SER A 311 20.12 -26.41 -0.99
C SER A 311 19.84 -26.03 0.47
N ILE A 312 19.61 -24.73 0.73
CA ILE A 312 19.28 -24.21 2.06
C ILE A 312 17.80 -24.38 2.34
N SER A 313 17.48 -24.86 3.52
CA SER A 313 16.12 -24.94 4.05
C SER A 313 16.08 -24.63 5.53
N ILE A 314 14.93 -24.17 6.01
CA ILE A 314 14.66 -23.90 7.42
C ILE A 314 14.26 -25.24 8.07
N VAL A 315 14.94 -25.63 9.14
CA VAL A 315 14.64 -26.85 9.91
C VAL A 315 14.05 -26.55 11.27
N ASN A 316 14.26 -25.35 11.79
CA ASN A 316 13.66 -24.87 13.04
C ASN A 316 13.55 -23.35 13.04
N PHE A 317 12.68 -22.80 13.90
CA PHE A 317 12.60 -21.35 14.14
C PHE A 317 12.31 -21.07 15.62
N GLN A 318 12.66 -19.85 16.02
CA GLN A 318 12.32 -19.31 17.32
C GLN A 318 11.95 -17.83 17.15
N LEU A 319 10.96 -17.36 17.92
CA LEU A 319 10.63 -15.94 18.05
C LEU A 319 11.16 -15.43 19.38
N ASP A 320 11.88 -14.34 19.35
CA ASP A 320 12.41 -13.64 20.54
C ASP A 320 12.14 -12.15 20.42
N SER A 321 11.04 -11.70 21.02
CA SER A 321 10.56 -10.33 20.94
C SER A 321 10.45 -9.87 19.47
N SER A 322 11.33 -8.98 19.03
CA SER A 322 11.37 -8.41 17.68
C SER A 322 12.18 -9.24 16.67
N LYS A 323 12.69 -10.42 17.08
CA LYS A 323 13.56 -11.26 16.25
C LYS A 323 12.85 -12.53 15.78
N LEU A 324 13.10 -12.88 14.52
CA LEU A 324 12.88 -14.21 13.98
C LEU A 324 14.23 -14.91 13.83
N ILE A 325 14.45 -15.98 14.54
CA ILE A 325 15.66 -16.78 14.54
C ILE A 325 15.38 -18.07 13.78
N LEU A 326 16.05 -18.28 12.66
CA LEU A 326 15.91 -19.45 11.80
C LEU A 326 17.12 -20.36 11.95
N THR A 327 16.90 -21.66 12.19
CA THR A 327 17.94 -22.68 12.10
C THR A 327 17.87 -23.30 10.70
N LEU A 328 18.97 -23.20 9.97
CA LEU A 328 19.11 -23.74 8.63
C LEU A 328 19.65 -25.18 8.67
N ASN A 329 19.38 -25.98 7.63
CA ASN A 329 19.86 -27.36 7.53
C ASN A 329 21.41 -27.44 7.40
N GLN A 330 22.06 -26.37 6.92
CA GLN A 330 23.52 -26.25 6.76
C GLN A 330 23.93 -24.78 6.73
N ASN A 331 25.25 -24.52 6.79
CA ASN A 331 25.77 -23.17 6.61
C ASN A 331 25.56 -22.72 5.17
N PRO A 332 24.99 -21.53 4.92
CA PRO A 332 24.90 -20.96 3.59
C PRO A 332 26.26 -20.74 2.95
N SER A 333 26.34 -20.94 1.64
CA SER A 333 27.52 -20.60 0.85
C SER A 333 27.75 -19.09 0.79
N ASN A 334 28.95 -18.64 0.44
CA ASN A 334 29.22 -17.23 0.22
C ASN A 334 28.31 -16.64 -0.87
N ASN A 335 27.91 -15.40 -0.69
CA ASN A 335 27.03 -14.66 -1.59
C ASN A 335 25.60 -15.22 -1.67
N THR A 336 25.16 -15.94 -0.63
CA THR A 336 23.76 -16.34 -0.51
C THR A 336 22.91 -15.12 -0.15
N THR A 337 21.82 -14.94 -0.89
CA THR A 337 20.79 -13.93 -0.58
C THR A 337 19.51 -14.59 -0.09
N LEU A 338 18.70 -13.79 0.61
CA LEU A 338 17.40 -14.17 1.13
C LEU A 338 16.33 -13.21 0.65
N SER A 339 15.17 -13.74 0.26
CA SER A 339 13.95 -12.98 0.01
C SER A 339 12.83 -13.53 0.88
N PHE A 340 11.94 -12.66 1.35
CA PHE A 340 10.66 -13.01 1.96
C PHE A 340 9.55 -12.63 1.00
N ILE A 341 8.84 -13.61 0.45
CA ILE A 341 7.87 -13.40 -0.63
C ILE A 341 6.41 -13.31 -0.14
N GLY A 342 6.10 -13.82 1.04
CA GLY A 342 4.79 -13.71 1.66
C GLY A 342 3.68 -14.35 0.81
N LEU A 343 3.73 -15.66 0.60
CA LEU A 343 2.76 -16.40 -0.21
C LEU A 343 1.46 -16.70 0.53
N SER A 344 1.52 -16.91 1.86
CA SER A 344 0.39 -17.45 2.59
C SER A 344 -0.82 -16.51 2.57
N SER A 345 -1.99 -17.08 2.26
CA SER A 345 -3.28 -16.42 2.43
C SER A 345 -3.95 -16.77 3.77
N ASN A 346 -3.32 -17.62 4.59
CA ASN A 346 -3.80 -18.03 5.89
C ASN A 346 -2.99 -17.35 6.98
N LEU A 347 -3.65 -16.52 7.82
CA LEU A 347 -3.00 -15.83 8.94
C LEU A 347 -2.35 -16.77 9.95
N GLU A 348 -2.87 -17.98 10.12
CA GLU A 348 -2.33 -18.95 11.08
C GLU A 348 -0.95 -19.48 10.68
N ASP A 349 -0.61 -19.39 9.39
CA ASP A 349 0.66 -19.88 8.84
C ASP A 349 1.75 -18.78 8.74
N ASN A 350 1.46 -17.58 9.25
CA ASN A 350 2.36 -16.44 9.14
C ASN A 350 2.98 -16.04 10.49
N ILE A 351 4.14 -15.35 10.39
CA ILE A 351 4.70 -14.56 11.47
C ILE A 351 4.09 -13.15 11.38
N THR A 352 3.52 -12.69 12.48
CA THR A 352 2.84 -11.41 12.59
C THR A 352 3.35 -10.62 13.79
N ASN A 353 3.02 -9.32 13.83
CA ASN A 353 3.12 -8.58 15.08
C ASN A 353 1.95 -8.91 16.03
N GLY A 354 1.93 -8.32 17.22
CA GLY A 354 0.89 -8.53 18.21
C GLY A 354 -0.53 -8.16 17.76
N SER A 355 -0.69 -7.39 16.70
CA SER A 355 -1.97 -7.00 16.09
C SER A 355 -2.35 -7.85 14.86
N GLY A 356 -1.60 -8.91 14.57
CA GLY A 356 -1.88 -9.82 13.45
C GLY A 356 -1.54 -9.24 12.07
N ILE A 357 -0.57 -8.32 12.00
CA ILE A 357 -0.06 -7.77 10.75
C ILE A 357 1.23 -8.49 10.40
N GLU A 358 1.32 -9.01 9.18
CA GLU A 358 2.44 -9.81 8.70
C GLU A 358 3.67 -8.96 8.39
N LEU A 359 4.83 -9.63 8.33
CA LEU A 359 6.10 -9.07 7.90
C LEU A 359 5.99 -8.49 6.48
N VAL A 360 6.54 -7.31 6.27
CA VAL A 360 6.69 -6.71 4.94
C VAL A 360 7.66 -7.53 4.10
N SER A 361 7.26 -7.88 2.87
CA SER A 361 8.11 -8.63 1.95
C SER A 361 9.36 -7.84 1.58
N PHE A 362 10.48 -8.55 1.41
CA PHE A 362 11.76 -7.99 1.00
C PHE A 362 12.45 -8.94 -0.01
N SER A 363 13.44 -8.45 -0.74
CA SER A 363 14.05 -9.20 -1.83
C SER A 363 15.57 -9.08 -1.84
N ASN A 364 16.23 -10.23 -2.04
CA ASN A 364 17.66 -10.35 -2.31
C ASN A 364 18.59 -9.71 -1.26
N LEU A 365 18.23 -9.77 0.02
CA LEU A 365 19.12 -9.33 1.09
C LEU A 365 20.30 -10.30 1.22
N CYS A 366 21.51 -9.76 1.25
CA CYS A 366 22.73 -10.54 1.43
C CYS A 366 22.83 -11.08 2.85
N ILE A 367 22.92 -12.41 3.01
CA ILE A 367 23.06 -13.04 4.33
C ILE A 367 24.46 -13.62 4.57
N SER A 368 25.27 -13.78 3.52
CA SER A 368 26.62 -14.37 3.61
C SER A 368 27.54 -13.78 2.55
N GLY A 369 28.70 -13.24 2.94
CA GLY A 369 29.69 -12.67 2.03
C GLY A 369 29.36 -11.27 1.53
N ASN A 370 29.86 -10.91 0.35
CA ASN A 370 29.58 -9.66 -0.36
C ASN A 370 28.76 -10.01 -1.62
N CYS A 371 27.46 -9.89 -1.53
CA CYS A 371 26.57 -10.13 -2.66
C CYS A 371 26.56 -8.89 -3.58
N ASP A 372 27.29 -8.94 -4.69
CA ASP A 372 27.27 -7.87 -5.68
C ASP A 372 25.83 -7.68 -6.23
N GLY A 373 25.29 -6.47 -6.11
CA GLY A 373 23.94 -6.12 -6.56
C GLY A 373 22.83 -6.45 -5.58
N SER A 374 23.12 -6.81 -4.32
CA SER A 374 22.10 -6.91 -3.28
C SER A 374 21.58 -5.51 -2.92
N SER A 375 20.26 -5.35 -2.84
CA SER A 375 19.60 -4.13 -2.39
C SER A 375 19.73 -3.90 -0.87
N GLY A 376 20.59 -4.66 -0.20
CA GLY A 376 20.74 -4.65 1.24
C GLY A 376 21.72 -3.59 1.69
N GLN A 377 21.25 -2.46 2.17
CA GLN A 377 22.02 -1.66 3.10
C GLN A 377 22.00 -2.33 4.46
N ASN A 378 23.14 -2.91 4.87
CA ASN A 378 23.49 -2.95 6.27
C ASN A 378 23.85 -1.52 6.69
N SER A 379 22.89 -0.62 6.78
CA SER A 379 23.15 0.71 7.29
C SER A 379 22.95 0.71 8.79
N THR A 380 24.05 0.56 9.51
CA THR A 380 24.17 0.96 10.93
C THR A 380 24.15 2.49 11.12
N ASP A 381 23.77 3.25 10.09
CA ASP A 381 23.68 4.71 10.16
C ASP A 381 22.22 5.11 10.40
N GLN A 382 21.82 5.10 11.68
CA GLN A 382 20.53 5.62 12.15
C GLN A 382 20.43 7.16 12.09
N ASP A 383 21.39 7.85 11.51
CA ASP A 383 21.40 9.30 11.43
C ASP A 383 21.22 9.79 10.00
N LYS A 384 20.04 10.40 9.80
CA LYS A 384 19.66 11.29 8.70
C LYS A 384 19.07 10.65 7.45
N LYS A 385 17.74 10.44 7.50
CA LYS A 385 16.95 10.58 6.28
C LYS A 385 17.09 12.04 5.80
N PRO A 386 17.52 12.30 4.56
CA PRO A 386 17.52 13.66 4.05
C PRO A 386 16.08 14.16 3.99
N ALA A 387 15.79 15.25 4.69
CA ALA A 387 14.59 16.01 4.43
C ALA A 387 14.64 16.46 2.95
N ILE A 388 13.55 16.27 2.20
CA ILE A 388 13.42 16.90 0.89
C ILE A 388 13.42 18.41 1.15
N VAL A 389 14.55 19.05 0.92
CA VAL A 389 14.67 20.50 0.99
C VAL A 389 14.29 21.01 -0.40
N PHE A 390 13.14 21.66 -0.50
CA PHE A 390 12.80 22.44 -1.68
C PHE A 390 13.79 23.59 -1.78
N VAL A 391 14.67 23.55 -2.75
CA VAL A 391 15.52 24.68 -3.10
C VAL A 391 14.70 25.53 -4.08
N GLU A 392 14.20 26.69 -3.62
CA GLU A 392 13.72 27.71 -4.54
C GLU A 392 14.88 28.09 -5.48
N ASP A 393 14.69 27.88 -6.77
CA ASP A 393 15.56 28.52 -7.74
C ASP A 393 15.26 30.03 -7.67
N GLY A 394 16.30 30.86 -7.59
CA GLY A 394 16.17 32.30 -7.37
C GLY A 394 15.46 33.06 -8.50
N SER A 395 14.59 32.42 -9.29
CA SER A 395 13.86 33.00 -10.44
C SER A 395 12.39 33.34 -10.13
N GLY A 396 11.89 33.05 -8.93
CA GLY A 396 10.54 33.45 -8.49
C GLY A 396 9.38 32.77 -9.23
N ASN A 397 9.64 31.68 -9.94
CA ASN A 397 8.62 30.82 -10.52
C ASN A 397 8.52 29.51 -9.72
N VAL A 398 7.39 29.40 -9.03
CA VAL A 398 6.94 28.17 -8.36
C VAL A 398 6.28 27.24 -9.36
#